data_188c6ac535d8b0faeca27fea09899b0d
#
_entry.id   188c6ac535d8b0faeca27fea09899b0d
#
_cell.length_a   1.000
_cell.length_b   1.000
_cell.length_c   1.000
_cell.angle_alpha   90.00
_cell.angle_beta   90.00
_cell.angle_gamma   90.00
#
_symmetry.space_group_name_H-M   'P 1'
#
loop_
_entity.id
_entity.type
_entity.pdbx_description
1 polymer ?
#
loop_
_entity_poly.entity_id
_entity_poly.type
_entity_poly.pdbx_seq_one_letter_code
_entity_poly.pdbx_strand_id
1 'polypeptide(L)'
;MQNQRNIILAVVLSLALILGWDLVMTRFFPPQVEAPVQTATQTVQGPSGEQIPADAPDLVRDLDAALASAGRIPIDAPEIAGSINPVGARVDDIVLKTHRTSVARDSGPIRLFAPHGTQRQHFARFDWVGQGVKVPDAQTEWTVTSGDRLTQETPVSLSWDNGQGQIFGLTFAIDEHYMLTVTQTLTNRATGSIAVRPRGIINRTSVGADRSTFNVHSGPIAALDNTVNFDWDYSEVTENNGQVNLPGRPDWVGFTDIYWMSALIPQPGLATQASFAEAGRDRYAAVLLYDTVTVPEGQMVTYTSRLFAGAKESNVLRAYEAEGVARFGLAIDWGWFRFIAWPMWWLLTHLFNLVGNFGLAIICLTIIVRAIMFPIAQKQFASMAAMRAVQPKMKALQERYKDDKPQLQQQMAKLYKDEKINPLAGCLPIFLQIPIFFALYKVLLLAIEMRHEPFYLWIKDLSAPDPAKILNLFGLLPFDPPGFLGIGVLAVILGLTMWLQFKLNPAAIDPVQQQIFMIMPWVLMFVMAPFAAGLLLYWITSNILTLGQQKYLYSKHPQLKAQAEKDAADRERAATRDKKA
;
A
#
# COMPACT_ATOMS: atom_id res chain seq x y z
N MET A 1 -14.66 29.49 32.93
CA MET A 1 -14.32 30.16 31.65
C MET A 1 -12.83 30.07 31.29
N GLN A 2 -11.89 30.18 32.22
CA GLN A 2 -10.43 30.12 31.92
C GLN A 2 -9.97 28.74 31.39
N ASN A 3 -10.50 27.63 31.93
CA ASN A 3 -10.17 26.28 31.45
C ASN A 3 -10.69 25.98 30.02
N GLN A 4 -11.86 26.49 29.64
CA GLN A 4 -12.41 26.32 28.30
C GLN A 4 -11.55 27.03 27.24
N ARG A 5 -11.10 28.25 27.56
CA ARG A 5 -10.22 29.04 26.69
C ARG A 5 -8.88 28.35 26.50
N ASN A 6 -8.32 27.73 27.53
CA ASN A 6 -7.05 27.02 27.46
C ASN A 6 -7.17 25.70 26.64
N ILE A 7 -8.29 24.98 26.72
CA ILE A 7 -8.54 23.78 25.94
C ILE A 7 -8.75 24.11 24.45
N ILE A 8 -9.55 25.13 24.16
CA ILE A 8 -9.74 25.64 22.79
C ILE A 8 -8.40 26.12 22.22
N LEU A 9 -7.63 26.87 23.04
CA LEU A 9 -6.29 27.33 22.62
C LEU A 9 -5.33 26.17 22.38
N ALA A 10 -5.35 25.13 23.22
CA ALA A 10 -4.52 23.93 23.03
C ALA A 10 -4.92 23.15 21.77
N VAL A 11 -6.22 22.99 21.50
CA VAL A 11 -6.71 22.33 20.28
C VAL A 11 -6.36 23.15 19.03
N VAL A 12 -6.57 24.47 19.06
CA VAL A 12 -6.22 25.37 17.96
C VAL A 12 -4.71 25.39 17.74
N LEU A 13 -3.90 25.44 18.81
CA LEU A 13 -2.42 25.38 18.73
C LEU A 13 -1.95 24.04 18.20
N SER A 14 -2.54 22.92 18.64
CA SER A 14 -2.20 21.59 18.13
C SER A 14 -2.57 21.46 16.65
N LEU A 15 -3.75 21.97 16.25
CA LEU A 15 -4.17 22.00 14.85
C LEU A 15 -3.26 22.92 14.01
N ALA A 16 -2.95 24.11 14.53
CA ALA A 16 -2.03 25.04 13.88
C ALA A 16 -0.61 24.48 13.77
N LEU A 17 -0.16 23.70 14.76
CA LEU A 17 1.14 23.04 14.74
C LEU A 17 1.17 21.89 13.73
N ILE A 18 0.11 21.09 13.62
CA ILE A 18 -0.03 20.03 12.63
C ILE A 18 -0.13 20.62 11.21
N LEU A 19 -0.99 21.63 11.01
CA LEU A 19 -1.19 22.26 9.69
C LEU A 19 -0.05 23.20 9.32
N GLY A 20 0.63 23.82 10.29
CA GLY A 20 1.77 24.68 10.08
C GLY A 20 3.10 23.94 9.98
N TRP A 21 3.16 22.68 10.42
CA TRP A 21 4.40 21.89 10.41
C TRP A 21 4.98 21.73 9.02
N ASP A 22 4.16 21.39 8.06
CA ASP A 22 4.56 21.23 6.66
C ASP A 22 5.05 22.56 6.06
N LEU A 23 4.41 23.67 6.42
CA LEU A 23 4.77 25.02 5.98
C LEU A 23 6.04 25.52 6.67
N VAL A 24 6.24 25.15 7.93
CA VAL A 24 7.48 25.46 8.68
C VAL A 24 8.64 24.62 8.15
N MET A 25 8.42 23.30 7.93
CA MET A 25 9.45 22.42 7.40
C MET A 25 9.89 22.82 5.98
N THR A 26 8.96 23.14 5.09
CA THR A 26 9.30 23.59 3.73
C THR A 26 9.93 24.97 3.70
N ARG A 27 9.63 25.85 4.66
CA ARG A 27 10.15 27.23 4.70
C ARG A 27 11.48 27.36 5.43
N PHE A 28 11.65 26.65 6.57
CA PHE A 28 12.84 26.78 7.44
C PHE A 28 13.83 25.62 7.29
N PHE A 29 13.38 24.48 6.77
CA PHE A 29 14.18 23.33 6.40
C PHE A 29 13.83 22.93 4.96
N PRO A 30 14.08 23.80 3.97
CA PRO A 30 13.89 23.40 2.58
C PRO A 30 14.77 22.18 2.32
N PRO A 31 14.30 21.18 1.56
CA PRO A 31 15.14 20.08 1.12
C PRO A 31 16.39 20.72 0.50
N GLN A 32 17.54 20.38 1.04
CA GLN A 32 18.81 20.92 0.52
C GLN A 32 18.91 20.50 -0.95
N VAL A 33 18.78 21.49 -1.83
CA VAL A 33 19.22 21.34 -3.21
C VAL A 33 20.73 21.35 -3.11
N GLU A 34 21.34 20.18 -2.99
CA GLU A 34 22.80 20.04 -3.02
C GLU A 34 23.30 20.64 -4.34
N ALA A 35 24.26 21.55 -4.19
CA ALA A 35 24.99 22.10 -5.32
C ALA A 35 25.61 20.95 -6.14
N PRO A 36 25.76 21.09 -7.47
CA PRO A 36 26.27 20.03 -8.32
C PRO A 36 27.69 19.64 -7.84
N VAL A 37 27.78 18.51 -7.17
CA VAL A 37 29.02 17.85 -6.84
C VAL A 37 29.62 17.35 -8.15
N GLN A 38 30.81 17.77 -8.48
CA GLN A 38 31.58 17.28 -9.60
C GLN A 38 31.72 15.75 -9.48
N THR A 39 31.25 15.07 -10.49
CA THR A 39 31.08 13.61 -10.57
C THR A 39 32.44 12.92 -10.58
N ALA A 40 32.88 12.46 -9.42
CA ALA A 40 33.78 11.32 -9.39
C ALA A 40 32.92 10.09 -9.71
N THR A 41 33.27 9.32 -10.70
CA THR A 41 32.62 8.05 -11.08
C THR A 41 32.70 7.10 -9.88
N GLN A 42 31.66 7.07 -9.05
CA GLN A 42 31.58 6.12 -7.95
C GLN A 42 31.16 4.77 -8.52
N THR A 43 32.12 3.88 -8.60
CA THR A 43 31.91 2.46 -8.86
C THR A 43 31.42 1.81 -7.56
N VAL A 44 30.16 1.36 -7.53
CA VAL A 44 29.62 0.60 -6.41
C VAL A 44 30.11 -0.84 -6.49
N GLN A 45 30.70 -1.35 -5.40
CA GLN A 45 31.19 -2.72 -5.33
C GLN A 45 30.06 -3.68 -4.95
N GLY A 46 29.81 -4.71 -5.77
CA GLY A 46 28.88 -5.79 -5.47
C GLY A 46 29.33 -6.71 -4.31
N PRO A 47 28.52 -7.71 -3.89
CA PRO A 47 28.78 -8.57 -2.73
C PRO A 47 30.12 -9.32 -2.73
N SER A 48 30.80 -9.38 -3.87
CA SER A 48 32.12 -10.00 -4.05
C SER A 48 33.23 -9.01 -4.42
N GLY A 49 33.06 -7.72 -4.09
CA GLY A 49 34.02 -6.67 -4.47
C GLY A 49 33.92 -6.25 -5.95
N GLU A 50 32.84 -6.64 -6.60
CA GLU A 50 32.61 -6.42 -8.01
C GLU A 50 31.90 -5.10 -8.28
N GLN A 51 32.34 -4.41 -9.32
CA GLN A 51 31.76 -3.13 -9.74
C GLN A 51 30.42 -3.36 -10.43
N ILE A 52 29.33 -2.86 -9.86
CA ILE A 52 28.08 -2.68 -10.58
C ILE A 52 28.29 -1.49 -11.50
N PRO A 53 28.23 -1.66 -12.84
CA PRO A 53 28.43 -0.54 -13.74
C PRO A 53 27.37 0.52 -13.48
N ALA A 54 27.79 1.69 -13.01
CA ALA A 54 26.95 2.88 -13.09
C ALA A 54 26.75 3.14 -14.59
N ASP A 55 25.56 2.85 -15.10
CA ASP A 55 25.21 3.20 -16.47
C ASP A 55 25.37 4.70 -16.65
N ALA A 56 26.11 5.10 -17.69
CA ALA A 56 26.50 6.50 -17.99
C ALA A 56 25.32 7.51 -18.11
N PRO A 57 25.54 8.76 -18.48
CA PRO A 57 25.26 9.96 -17.68
C PRO A 57 23.83 10.48 -17.67
N ASP A 58 23.59 11.47 -16.85
CA ASP A 58 22.41 12.23 -16.44
C ASP A 58 21.55 12.90 -17.53
N LEU A 59 21.65 12.52 -18.78
CA LEU A 59 20.76 13.01 -19.84
C LEU A 59 19.46 12.23 -19.81
N VAL A 60 18.38 12.87 -19.33
CA VAL A 60 17.02 12.34 -19.40
C VAL A 60 16.63 12.22 -20.88
N ARG A 61 16.49 10.99 -21.36
CA ARG A 61 15.99 10.70 -22.73
C ARG A 61 14.48 10.83 -22.78
N ASP A 62 13.99 11.31 -23.89
CA ASP A 62 12.57 11.23 -24.20
C ASP A 62 12.15 9.76 -24.37
N LEU A 63 10.98 9.40 -23.84
CA LEU A 63 10.48 8.03 -23.83
C LEU A 63 10.24 7.52 -25.26
N ASP A 64 9.59 8.32 -26.10
CA ASP A 64 9.24 7.92 -27.47
C ASP A 64 10.50 7.75 -28.32
N ALA A 65 11.48 8.63 -28.15
CA ALA A 65 12.78 8.51 -28.79
C ALA A 65 13.55 7.26 -28.33
N ALA A 66 13.48 6.91 -27.06
CA ALA A 66 14.12 5.69 -26.54
C ALA A 66 13.43 4.40 -27.05
N LEU A 67 12.11 4.42 -27.21
CA LEU A 67 11.33 3.31 -27.76
C LEU A 67 11.47 3.17 -29.29
N ALA A 68 11.83 4.22 -29.99
CA ALA A 68 12.05 4.21 -31.43
C ALA A 68 13.41 3.58 -31.85
N SER A 69 14.23 3.11 -30.90
CA SER A 69 15.50 2.45 -31.20
C SER A 69 15.30 1.23 -32.11
N ALA A 70 16.17 1.08 -33.14
CA ALA A 70 16.05 0.01 -34.11
C ALA A 70 16.29 -1.38 -33.50
N GLY A 71 15.70 -2.41 -34.13
CA GLY A 71 15.94 -3.79 -33.77
C GLY A 71 15.23 -4.28 -32.52
N ARG A 72 14.35 -3.52 -31.91
CA ARG A 72 13.57 -3.95 -30.74
C ARG A 72 12.68 -5.16 -31.09
N ILE A 73 12.60 -6.11 -30.18
CA ILE A 73 11.85 -7.34 -30.33
C ILE A 73 10.51 -7.17 -29.61
N PRO A 74 9.37 -7.18 -30.32
CA PRO A 74 8.07 -6.98 -29.69
C PRO A 74 7.71 -8.09 -28.70
N ILE A 75 7.06 -7.72 -27.60
CA ILE A 75 6.40 -8.62 -26.66
C ILE A 75 4.90 -8.46 -26.86
N ASP A 76 4.17 -9.55 -27.04
CA ASP A 76 2.72 -9.56 -27.21
C ASP A 76 2.11 -10.82 -26.58
N ALA A 77 1.89 -10.76 -25.27
CA ALA A 77 1.22 -11.77 -24.46
C ALA A 77 -0.20 -11.31 -24.07
N PRO A 78 -1.04 -12.16 -23.50
CA PRO A 78 -2.42 -11.80 -23.16
C PRO A 78 -2.53 -10.55 -22.27
N GLU A 79 -1.71 -10.44 -21.24
CA GLU A 79 -1.78 -9.33 -20.27
C GLU A 79 -0.65 -8.32 -20.41
N ILE A 80 0.42 -8.65 -21.13
CA ILE A 80 1.61 -7.82 -21.34
C ILE A 80 1.81 -7.48 -22.81
N ALA A 81 2.13 -6.22 -23.06
CA ALA A 81 2.74 -5.77 -24.31
C ALA A 81 4.03 -5.01 -24.01
N GLY A 82 4.89 -4.89 -25.04
CA GLY A 82 6.13 -4.13 -24.88
C GLY A 82 7.20 -4.56 -25.85
N SER A 83 8.47 -4.48 -25.43
CA SER A 83 9.59 -4.90 -26.27
C SER A 83 10.87 -5.17 -25.49
N ILE A 84 11.74 -6.00 -26.06
CA ILE A 84 13.11 -6.25 -25.60
C ILE A 84 14.06 -5.43 -26.47
N ASN A 85 14.99 -4.73 -25.83
CA ASN A 85 16.07 -4.03 -26.52
C ASN A 85 17.25 -4.99 -26.73
N PRO A 86 17.70 -5.24 -27.97
CA PRO A 86 18.83 -6.13 -28.22
C PRO A 86 20.16 -5.58 -27.68
N VAL A 87 20.27 -4.26 -27.45
CA VAL A 87 21.44 -3.69 -26.79
C VAL A 87 21.35 -3.94 -25.29
N GLY A 88 22.24 -4.77 -24.77
CA GLY A 88 22.24 -5.27 -23.39
C GLY A 88 21.16 -6.31 -23.10
N ALA A 89 20.42 -6.78 -24.10
CA ALA A 89 19.29 -7.72 -24.00
C ALA A 89 18.32 -7.32 -22.87
N ARG A 90 17.95 -6.03 -22.84
CA ARG A 90 17.12 -5.46 -21.77
C ARG A 90 15.64 -5.70 -22.02
N VAL A 91 14.94 -6.24 -21.04
CA VAL A 91 13.48 -6.12 -20.95
C VAL A 91 13.20 -4.74 -20.36
N ASP A 92 12.99 -3.74 -21.20
CA ASP A 92 12.93 -2.32 -20.78
C ASP A 92 11.68 -1.59 -21.27
N ASP A 93 10.68 -2.33 -21.73
CA ASP A 93 9.38 -1.82 -22.13
C ASP A 93 8.32 -2.87 -21.82
N ILE A 94 7.59 -2.67 -20.73
CA ILE A 94 6.48 -3.53 -20.33
C ILE A 94 5.26 -2.64 -20.06
N VAL A 95 4.18 -2.95 -20.74
CA VAL A 95 2.88 -2.29 -20.64
C VAL A 95 1.82 -3.32 -20.26
N LEU A 96 1.05 -3.04 -19.22
CA LEU A 96 -0.02 -3.90 -18.72
C LEU A 96 -1.30 -3.60 -19.50
N LYS A 97 -1.78 -4.52 -20.32
CA LYS A 97 -2.93 -4.33 -21.24
C LYS A 97 -4.25 -4.15 -20.50
N THR A 98 -4.41 -4.81 -19.36
CA THR A 98 -5.65 -4.86 -18.58
C THR A 98 -5.80 -3.70 -17.60
N HIS A 99 -4.72 -2.94 -17.34
CA HIS A 99 -4.69 -1.87 -16.36
C HIS A 99 -4.44 -0.50 -17.00
N ARG A 100 -5.23 0.50 -16.61
CA ARG A 100 -5.15 1.87 -17.13
C ARG A 100 -4.58 2.84 -16.11
N THR A 101 -4.03 3.97 -16.57
CA THR A 101 -3.46 5.00 -15.70
C THR A 101 -4.51 5.77 -14.92
N SER A 102 -5.74 5.92 -15.45
CA SER A 102 -6.85 6.59 -14.79
C SER A 102 -8.20 6.03 -15.26
N VAL A 103 -9.29 6.47 -14.62
CA VAL A 103 -10.68 6.14 -14.99
C VAL A 103 -11.16 6.84 -16.27
N ALA A 104 -10.38 7.76 -16.84
CA ALA A 104 -10.73 8.43 -18.08
C ALA A 104 -10.71 7.43 -19.24
N ARG A 105 -11.69 7.53 -20.16
CA ARG A 105 -11.84 6.57 -21.28
C ARG A 105 -10.67 6.60 -22.26
N ASP A 106 -10.00 7.72 -22.36
CA ASP A 106 -8.82 7.98 -23.20
C ASP A 106 -7.49 7.75 -22.48
N SER A 107 -7.52 7.32 -21.22
CA SER A 107 -6.30 7.03 -20.47
C SER A 107 -5.56 5.86 -21.08
N GLY A 108 -4.22 5.99 -21.17
CA GLY A 108 -3.34 4.93 -21.64
C GLY A 108 -3.21 3.77 -20.64
N PRO A 109 -2.66 2.63 -21.11
CA PRO A 109 -2.34 1.52 -20.24
C PRO A 109 -1.20 1.86 -19.28
N ILE A 110 -1.07 1.09 -18.20
CA ILE A 110 0.04 1.23 -17.25
C ILE A 110 1.33 0.76 -17.92
N ARG A 111 2.33 1.64 -17.97
CA ARG A 111 3.71 1.28 -18.33
C ARG A 111 4.48 0.97 -17.05
N LEU A 112 4.83 -0.30 -16.87
CA LEU A 112 5.58 -0.77 -15.71
C LEU A 112 7.09 -0.63 -15.93
N PHE A 113 7.58 -1.05 -17.12
CA PHE A 113 8.98 -0.87 -17.49
C PHE A 113 9.12 0.24 -18.53
N ALA A 114 10.19 1.02 -18.37
CA ALA A 114 10.57 2.11 -19.25
C ALA A 114 12.08 2.05 -19.52
N PRO A 115 12.54 2.43 -20.73
CA PRO A 115 13.92 2.30 -21.16
C PRO A 115 14.92 3.04 -20.28
N HIS A 116 16.15 2.51 -20.31
CA HIS A 116 17.30 3.14 -19.68
C HIS A 116 17.51 4.59 -20.14
N GLY A 117 17.80 5.47 -19.19
CA GLY A 117 18.02 6.91 -19.40
C GLY A 117 16.71 7.73 -19.43
N THR A 118 15.53 7.14 -19.34
CA THR A 118 14.28 7.88 -19.16
C THR A 118 14.07 8.28 -17.70
N GLN A 119 13.27 9.31 -17.45
CA GLN A 119 13.01 9.81 -16.09
C GLN A 119 12.45 8.74 -15.14
N ARG A 120 11.65 7.82 -15.67
CA ARG A 120 11.02 6.71 -14.93
C ARG A 120 11.59 5.37 -15.37
N GLN A 121 12.90 5.31 -15.64
CA GLN A 121 13.51 4.06 -16.07
C GLN A 121 13.20 2.94 -15.08
N HIS A 122 12.85 1.79 -15.64
CA HIS A 122 12.63 0.55 -14.91
C HIS A 122 12.79 -0.58 -15.91
N PHE A 123 13.78 -1.43 -15.74
CA PHE A 123 14.09 -2.49 -16.68
C PHE A 123 14.80 -3.66 -15.99
N ALA A 124 14.76 -4.81 -16.63
CA ALA A 124 15.53 -5.99 -16.22
C ALA A 124 16.58 -6.35 -17.26
N ARG A 125 17.71 -6.89 -16.80
CA ARG A 125 18.80 -7.41 -17.61
C ARG A 125 19.34 -8.69 -17.00
N PHE A 126 19.77 -9.62 -17.87
CA PHE A 126 20.41 -10.88 -17.49
C PHE A 126 21.78 -10.93 -18.15
N ASP A 127 22.82 -11.03 -17.37
CA ASP A 127 24.20 -11.04 -17.83
C ASP A 127 25.05 -12.03 -17.02
N TRP A 128 26.35 -11.99 -17.22
CA TRP A 128 27.31 -12.83 -16.56
C TRP A 128 28.42 -11.98 -15.96
N VAL A 129 29.01 -12.50 -14.91
CA VAL A 129 30.17 -11.94 -14.27
C VAL A 129 31.30 -12.94 -14.38
N GLY A 130 32.51 -12.51 -14.75
CA GLY A 130 33.67 -13.39 -14.86
C GLY A 130 34.98 -12.64 -14.82
N GLN A 131 36.01 -13.29 -14.33
CA GLN A 131 37.38 -12.77 -14.37
C GLN A 131 38.18 -13.44 -15.47
N GLY A 132 38.94 -12.64 -16.23
CA GLY A 132 39.79 -13.15 -17.32
C GLY A 132 39.02 -13.60 -18.57
N VAL A 133 37.71 -13.39 -18.63
CA VAL A 133 36.87 -13.68 -19.80
C VAL A 133 36.01 -12.43 -20.10
N LYS A 134 35.89 -12.07 -21.38
CA LYS A 134 34.99 -11.00 -21.81
C LYS A 134 33.55 -11.51 -21.75
N VAL A 135 32.78 -10.96 -20.80
CA VAL A 135 31.36 -11.24 -20.60
C VAL A 135 30.49 -10.16 -21.23
N PRO A 136 29.20 -10.44 -21.52
CA PRO A 136 28.28 -9.43 -22.05
C PRO A 136 27.98 -8.37 -20.99
N ASP A 137 27.86 -7.13 -21.42
CA ASP A 137 27.60 -5.95 -20.62
C ASP A 137 26.35 -5.18 -21.07
N ALA A 138 26.13 -3.99 -20.51
CA ALA A 138 25.00 -3.14 -20.82
C ALA A 138 24.99 -2.60 -22.27
N GLN A 139 26.13 -2.58 -22.96
CA GLN A 139 26.30 -2.06 -24.31
C GLN A 139 26.43 -3.17 -25.35
N THR A 140 26.46 -4.44 -24.92
CA THR A 140 26.60 -5.59 -25.81
C THR A 140 25.40 -5.68 -26.76
N GLU A 141 25.67 -5.69 -28.06
CA GLU A 141 24.64 -5.90 -29.07
C GLU A 141 24.44 -7.42 -29.27
N TRP A 142 23.25 -7.88 -28.96
CA TRP A 142 22.85 -9.27 -29.12
C TRP A 142 22.20 -9.51 -30.46
N THR A 143 22.49 -10.66 -31.06
CA THR A 143 21.90 -11.09 -32.32
C THR A 143 20.71 -12.01 -32.04
N VAL A 144 19.57 -11.73 -32.65
CA VAL A 144 18.38 -12.60 -32.60
C VAL A 144 18.68 -13.86 -33.42
N THR A 145 18.56 -15.02 -32.79
CA THR A 145 18.81 -16.35 -33.43
C THR A 145 17.52 -17.10 -33.69
N SER A 146 16.46 -16.83 -32.93
CA SER A 146 15.15 -17.44 -33.10
C SER A 146 14.04 -16.54 -32.54
N GLY A 147 12.91 -16.51 -33.24
CA GLY A 147 11.74 -15.71 -32.87
C GLY A 147 11.92 -14.23 -33.22
N ASP A 148 10.93 -13.64 -33.85
CA ASP A 148 10.87 -12.21 -34.19
C ASP A 148 9.94 -11.42 -33.23
N ARG A 149 9.13 -12.13 -32.46
CA ARG A 149 8.17 -11.62 -31.48
C ARG A 149 8.05 -12.60 -30.31
N LEU A 150 8.08 -12.09 -29.08
CA LEU A 150 7.83 -12.88 -27.89
C LEU A 150 6.32 -12.98 -27.63
N THR A 151 5.78 -14.17 -27.76
CA THR A 151 4.39 -14.49 -27.39
C THR A 151 4.37 -15.68 -26.44
N GLN A 152 3.20 -16.02 -25.92
CA GLN A 152 3.05 -17.20 -25.06
C GLN A 152 3.52 -18.51 -25.75
N GLU A 153 3.35 -18.58 -27.06
CA GLU A 153 3.70 -19.79 -27.85
C GLU A 153 5.09 -19.70 -28.50
N THR A 154 5.63 -18.50 -28.69
CA THR A 154 6.86 -18.24 -29.44
C THR A 154 7.92 -17.61 -28.53
N PRO A 155 8.86 -18.41 -28.00
CA PRO A 155 10.03 -17.89 -27.30
C PRO A 155 10.99 -17.18 -28.27
N VAL A 156 11.75 -16.21 -27.72
CA VAL A 156 12.79 -15.49 -28.48
C VAL A 156 14.15 -15.82 -27.92
N SER A 157 15.11 -16.16 -28.83
CA SER A 157 16.48 -16.44 -28.45
C SER A 157 17.45 -15.44 -29.05
N LEU A 158 18.38 -15.01 -28.21
CA LEU A 158 19.47 -14.10 -28.55
C LEU A 158 20.82 -14.79 -28.30
N SER A 159 21.82 -14.46 -29.08
CA SER A 159 23.19 -14.99 -28.94
C SER A 159 24.21 -13.87 -29.09
N TRP A 160 25.32 -14.01 -28.39
CA TRP A 160 26.47 -13.14 -28.51
C TRP A 160 27.77 -13.97 -28.41
N ASP A 161 28.65 -13.83 -29.41
CA ASP A 161 30.00 -14.40 -29.42
C ASP A 161 30.98 -13.31 -28.96
N ASN A 162 31.78 -13.58 -27.93
CA ASN A 162 32.74 -12.63 -27.40
C ASN A 162 34.03 -12.51 -28.22
N GLY A 163 34.18 -13.30 -29.30
CA GLY A 163 35.37 -13.38 -30.14
C GLY A 163 36.56 -14.06 -29.48
N GLN A 164 36.40 -14.65 -28.29
CA GLN A 164 37.43 -15.37 -27.54
C GLN A 164 37.11 -16.88 -27.40
N GLY A 165 36.08 -17.34 -28.12
CA GLY A 165 35.64 -18.74 -28.11
C GLY A 165 34.52 -19.01 -27.08
N GLN A 166 33.93 -18.01 -26.47
CA GLN A 166 32.74 -18.17 -25.63
C GLN A 166 31.49 -17.62 -26.34
N ILE A 167 30.43 -18.44 -26.35
CA ILE A 167 29.13 -18.06 -26.89
C ILE A 167 28.13 -17.98 -25.75
N PHE A 168 27.57 -16.82 -25.57
CA PHE A 168 26.52 -16.54 -24.60
C PHE A 168 25.16 -16.56 -25.29
N GLY A 169 24.16 -17.16 -24.63
CA GLY A 169 22.78 -17.20 -25.12
C GLY A 169 21.77 -16.75 -24.07
N LEU A 170 20.72 -16.13 -24.54
CA LEU A 170 19.54 -15.77 -23.74
C LEU A 170 18.28 -16.22 -24.47
N THR A 171 17.42 -16.98 -23.81
CA THR A 171 16.11 -17.34 -24.34
C THR A 171 15.04 -16.80 -23.40
N PHE A 172 14.12 -16.04 -23.97
CA PHE A 172 12.97 -15.47 -23.27
C PHE A 172 11.70 -16.22 -23.66
N ALA A 173 10.95 -16.68 -22.67
CA ALA A 173 9.59 -17.19 -22.83
C ALA A 173 8.67 -16.42 -21.87
N ILE A 174 7.39 -16.30 -22.17
CA ILE A 174 6.40 -15.60 -21.37
C ILE A 174 5.16 -16.47 -21.20
N ASP A 175 4.55 -16.43 -20.04
CA ASP A 175 3.29 -17.13 -19.77
C ASP A 175 2.04 -16.28 -20.12
N GLU A 176 0.88 -16.73 -19.68
CA GLU A 176 -0.40 -16.03 -19.94
C GLU A 176 -0.57 -14.76 -19.09
N HIS A 177 0.13 -14.64 -17.96
CA HIS A 177 0.03 -13.52 -17.04
C HIS A 177 1.24 -12.58 -17.12
N TYR A 178 2.12 -12.61 -16.12
CA TYR A 178 3.17 -11.60 -15.93
C TYR A 178 4.58 -12.20 -15.76
N MET A 179 4.75 -13.49 -15.97
CA MET A 179 6.02 -14.16 -15.71
C MET A 179 6.80 -14.41 -16.99
N LEU A 180 8.00 -13.85 -17.07
CA LEU A 180 8.98 -14.19 -18.09
C LEU A 180 9.95 -15.24 -17.52
N THR A 181 10.17 -16.31 -18.27
CA THR A 181 11.21 -17.29 -18.01
C THR A 181 12.42 -16.97 -18.86
N VAL A 182 13.57 -16.78 -18.22
CA VAL A 182 14.82 -16.39 -18.89
C VAL A 182 15.86 -17.49 -18.69
N THR A 183 16.24 -18.11 -19.80
CA THR A 183 17.29 -19.15 -19.82
C THR A 183 18.59 -18.53 -20.32
N GLN A 184 19.61 -18.52 -19.46
CA GLN A 184 20.97 -18.06 -19.76
C GLN A 184 21.84 -19.28 -20.10
N THR A 185 22.51 -19.27 -21.23
CA THR A 185 23.44 -20.32 -21.64
C THR A 185 24.82 -19.74 -21.87
N LEU A 186 25.84 -20.53 -21.58
CA LEU A 186 27.22 -20.22 -21.92
C LEU A 186 27.90 -21.48 -22.42
N THR A 187 28.39 -21.43 -23.66
CA THR A 187 29.21 -22.48 -24.27
C THR A 187 30.66 -22.03 -24.34
N ASN A 188 31.57 -22.77 -23.73
CA ASN A 188 33.00 -22.49 -23.78
C ASN A 188 33.67 -23.36 -24.86
N ARG A 189 34.03 -22.76 -25.99
CA ARG A 189 34.76 -23.41 -27.11
C ARG A 189 36.26 -23.07 -27.07
N ALA A 190 36.71 -22.20 -26.17
CA ALA A 190 38.11 -21.87 -26.00
C ALA A 190 38.83 -23.00 -25.24
N THR A 191 40.15 -23.03 -25.38
CA THR A 191 41.00 -23.93 -24.60
C THR A 191 41.02 -23.54 -23.14
N GLY A 192 40.87 -24.53 -22.27
CA GLY A 192 40.85 -24.32 -20.81
C GLY A 192 39.48 -24.02 -20.21
N SER A 193 39.47 -23.97 -18.89
CA SER A 193 38.24 -23.70 -18.11
C SER A 193 38.11 -22.22 -17.80
N ILE A 194 36.86 -21.71 -17.80
CA ILE A 194 36.54 -20.35 -17.38
C ILE A 194 35.64 -20.37 -16.13
N ALA A 195 35.78 -19.39 -15.25
CA ALA A 195 34.96 -19.25 -14.07
C ALA A 195 34.03 -18.01 -14.22
N VAL A 196 32.73 -18.24 -14.15
CA VAL A 196 31.71 -17.20 -14.35
C VAL A 196 30.56 -17.33 -13.33
N ARG A 197 29.79 -16.28 -13.20
CA ARG A 197 28.59 -16.22 -12.36
C ARG A 197 27.42 -15.65 -13.15
N PRO A 198 26.30 -16.37 -13.32
CA PRO A 198 25.08 -15.79 -13.89
C PRO A 198 24.51 -14.71 -12.96
N ARG A 199 23.95 -13.66 -13.56
CA ARG A 199 23.39 -12.55 -12.82
C ARG A 199 22.07 -12.06 -13.46
N GLY A 200 21.10 -11.74 -12.62
CA GLY A 200 19.90 -10.97 -12.99
C GLY A 200 19.91 -9.62 -12.26
N ILE A 201 19.50 -8.57 -12.94
CA ILE A 201 19.44 -7.21 -12.39
C ILE A 201 18.10 -6.58 -12.76
N ILE A 202 17.38 -6.00 -11.80
CA ILE A 202 16.32 -5.04 -12.06
C ILE A 202 16.86 -3.66 -11.66
N ASN A 203 16.81 -2.72 -12.60
CA ASN A 203 17.22 -1.34 -12.36
C ASN A 203 15.99 -0.44 -12.37
N ARG A 204 15.90 0.47 -11.41
CA ARG A 204 14.74 1.36 -11.25
C ARG A 204 15.14 2.73 -10.69
N THR A 205 14.40 3.79 -11.12
CA THR A 205 14.48 5.11 -10.46
C THR A 205 13.45 5.21 -9.35
N SER A 206 13.83 5.83 -8.21
CA SER A 206 12.91 6.14 -7.12
C SER A 206 11.83 7.16 -7.52
N VAL A 207 12.12 8.03 -8.50
CA VAL A 207 11.18 9.04 -9.05
C VAL A 207 9.92 8.40 -9.67
N GLY A 208 10.04 7.17 -10.17
CA GLY A 208 8.90 6.43 -10.74
C GLY A 208 8.08 5.64 -9.73
N ALA A 209 8.56 5.53 -8.50
CA ALA A 209 7.90 4.75 -7.45
C ALA A 209 6.68 5.48 -6.87
N ASP A 210 5.68 4.71 -6.46
CA ASP A 210 4.62 5.24 -5.61
C ASP A 210 5.23 5.73 -4.29
N ARG A 211 4.69 6.81 -3.73
CA ARG A 211 5.13 7.24 -2.41
C ARG A 211 4.64 6.24 -1.38
N SER A 212 5.54 5.79 -0.49
CA SER A 212 5.13 5.05 0.70
C SER A 212 4.10 5.86 1.47
N THR A 213 2.95 5.29 1.68
CA THR A 213 1.90 5.86 2.52
C THR A 213 1.88 5.17 3.86
N PHE A 214 1.18 5.73 4.83
CA PHE A 214 1.06 5.14 6.16
C PHE A 214 0.72 3.63 6.06
N ASN A 215 1.61 2.77 6.55
CA ASN A 215 1.51 1.31 6.55
C ASN A 215 1.45 0.63 5.16
N VAL A 216 1.89 1.27 4.08
CA VAL A 216 2.04 0.64 2.77
C VAL A 216 3.44 0.89 2.25
N HIS A 217 4.17 -0.20 2.04
CA HIS A 217 5.54 -0.16 1.53
C HIS A 217 5.55 0.02 0.01
N SER A 218 6.45 0.87 -0.48
CA SER A 218 6.82 1.01 -1.88
C SER A 218 8.33 1.20 -1.97
N GLY A 219 9.01 0.30 -2.65
CA GLY A 219 10.48 0.29 -2.72
C GLY A 219 11.07 -1.10 -2.90
N PRO A 220 12.31 -1.29 -2.44
CA PRO A 220 12.98 -2.59 -2.43
C PRO A 220 12.20 -3.64 -1.63
N ILE A 221 12.09 -4.85 -2.18
CA ILE A 221 11.39 -5.97 -1.53
C ILE A 221 12.11 -7.28 -1.81
N ALA A 222 12.16 -8.17 -0.84
CA ALA A 222 12.71 -9.51 -1.03
C ALA A 222 12.00 -10.55 -0.17
N ALA A 223 11.96 -11.78 -0.66
CA ALA A 223 11.68 -12.96 0.15
C ALA A 223 12.98 -13.71 0.41
N LEU A 224 13.27 -13.97 1.68
CA LEU A 224 14.48 -14.64 2.16
C LEU A 224 14.07 -15.74 3.13
N ASP A 225 14.57 -16.95 2.92
CA ASP A 225 14.29 -18.08 3.82
C ASP A 225 12.80 -18.22 4.17
N ASN A 226 11.93 -18.18 3.15
CA ASN A 226 10.46 -18.21 3.27
C ASN A 226 9.83 -17.01 4.03
N THR A 227 10.52 -15.90 4.20
CA THR A 227 9.99 -14.70 4.85
C THR A 227 10.07 -13.50 3.90
N VAL A 228 8.95 -12.81 3.69
CA VAL A 228 8.94 -11.55 2.93
C VAL A 228 9.28 -10.40 3.85
N ASN A 229 10.23 -9.58 3.43
CA ASN A 229 10.71 -8.41 4.15
C ASN A 229 10.40 -7.13 3.37
N PHE A 230 9.83 -6.13 4.06
CA PHE A 230 9.42 -4.82 3.59
C PHE A 230 10.18 -3.69 4.30
N ASP A 231 11.24 -4.01 5.07
CA ASP A 231 11.92 -3.04 5.92
C ASP A 231 12.88 -2.13 5.15
N TRP A 232 13.28 -2.52 3.93
CA TRP A 232 14.19 -1.72 3.11
C TRP A 232 13.46 -0.66 2.31
N ASP A 233 13.96 0.57 2.36
CA ASP A 233 13.55 1.64 1.48
C ASP A 233 14.75 2.22 0.67
N TYR A 234 14.46 3.14 -0.25
CA TYR A 234 15.51 3.73 -1.09
C TYR A 234 16.51 4.55 -0.26
N SER A 235 16.07 5.24 0.78
CA SER A 235 16.94 6.03 1.65
C SER A 235 17.90 5.14 2.45
N GLU A 236 17.40 4.00 2.94
CA GLU A 236 18.22 3.05 3.68
C GLU A 236 19.35 2.45 2.81
N VAL A 237 19.07 2.16 1.53
CA VAL A 237 20.13 1.72 0.61
C VAL A 237 21.22 2.78 0.46
N THR A 238 20.82 4.05 0.29
CA THR A 238 21.78 5.17 0.19
C THR A 238 22.57 5.37 1.48
N GLU A 239 21.91 5.33 2.65
CA GLU A 239 22.55 5.49 3.97
C GLU A 239 23.53 4.35 4.30
N ASN A 240 23.33 3.15 3.77
CA ASN A 240 24.25 2.02 3.89
C ASN A 240 25.37 2.02 2.83
N ASN A 241 25.94 3.18 2.53
CA ASN A 241 27.00 3.38 1.53
C ASN A 241 26.60 2.91 0.13
N GLY A 242 25.33 3.06 -0.22
CA GLY A 242 24.80 2.68 -1.53
C GLY A 242 24.63 1.18 -1.76
N GLN A 243 24.77 0.33 -0.73
CA GLN A 243 24.61 -1.12 -0.88
C GLN A 243 24.08 -1.81 0.37
N VAL A 244 23.08 -2.69 0.18
CA VAL A 244 22.57 -3.60 1.20
C VAL A 244 22.68 -5.03 0.69
N ASN A 245 23.55 -5.83 1.29
CA ASN A 245 23.63 -7.27 1.04
C ASN A 245 22.58 -7.99 1.85
N LEU A 246 21.73 -8.77 1.20
CA LEU A 246 20.63 -9.44 1.85
C LEU A 246 21.14 -10.68 2.58
N PRO A 247 20.79 -10.87 3.87
CA PRO A 247 21.16 -12.06 4.62
C PRO A 247 20.31 -13.25 4.18
N GLY A 248 20.86 -14.45 4.23
CA GLY A 248 20.14 -15.68 3.95
C GLY A 248 20.00 -16.00 2.46
N ARG A 249 19.11 -16.95 2.15
CA ARG A 249 18.88 -17.42 0.78
C ARG A 249 17.72 -16.66 0.15
N PRO A 250 17.93 -15.98 -0.98
CA PRO A 250 16.86 -15.30 -1.68
C PRO A 250 15.92 -16.31 -2.36
N ASP A 251 14.63 -16.22 -2.02
CA ASP A 251 13.55 -16.88 -2.77
C ASP A 251 13.17 -16.00 -3.99
N TRP A 252 13.18 -14.70 -3.82
CA TRP A 252 13.07 -13.68 -4.87
C TRP A 252 13.46 -12.30 -4.34
N VAL A 253 13.83 -11.37 -5.25
CA VAL A 253 14.25 -9.99 -4.93
C VAL A 253 13.78 -9.04 -6.03
N GLY A 254 13.37 -7.81 -5.66
CA GLY A 254 12.93 -6.83 -6.63
C GLY A 254 12.41 -5.53 -6.04
N PHE A 255 11.45 -4.92 -6.73
CA PHE A 255 10.82 -3.66 -6.33
C PHE A 255 9.30 -3.79 -6.34
N THR A 256 8.65 -3.18 -5.37
CA THR A 256 7.20 -3.16 -5.25
C THR A 256 6.67 -1.72 -5.19
N ASP A 257 5.47 -1.53 -5.72
CA ASP A 257 4.60 -0.39 -5.53
C ASP A 257 3.30 -0.83 -4.85
N ILE A 258 2.32 0.06 -4.73
CA ILE A 258 1.01 -0.29 -4.16
C ILE A 258 0.36 -1.43 -4.94
N TYR A 259 0.34 -1.35 -6.28
CA TYR A 259 -0.37 -2.30 -7.15
C TYR A 259 0.55 -3.14 -8.05
N TRP A 260 1.81 -2.72 -8.23
CA TRP A 260 2.73 -3.30 -9.20
C TRP A 260 3.96 -3.89 -8.52
N MET A 261 4.58 -4.85 -9.17
CA MET A 261 5.84 -5.42 -8.69
C MET A 261 6.69 -5.90 -9.86
N SER A 262 8.00 -5.82 -9.67
CA SER A 262 8.98 -6.55 -10.47
C SER A 262 9.87 -7.37 -9.56
N ALA A 263 10.11 -8.65 -9.89
CA ALA A 263 10.92 -9.53 -9.06
C ALA A 263 11.72 -10.54 -9.88
N LEU A 264 12.97 -10.75 -9.48
CA LEU A 264 13.83 -11.82 -9.96
C LEU A 264 13.67 -13.03 -9.04
N ILE A 265 13.38 -14.18 -9.64
CA ILE A 265 13.16 -15.43 -8.94
C ILE A 265 14.26 -16.41 -9.43
N PRO A 266 15.12 -16.91 -8.53
CA PRO A 266 16.20 -17.83 -8.91
C PRO A 266 15.67 -19.21 -9.30
N GLN A 267 16.49 -19.95 -10.01
CA GLN A 267 16.25 -21.38 -10.23
C GLN A 267 16.25 -22.12 -8.89
N PRO A 268 15.21 -22.90 -8.60
CA PRO A 268 15.15 -23.66 -7.35
C PRO A 268 16.35 -24.59 -7.17
N GLY A 269 16.85 -24.69 -5.93
CA GLY A 269 17.95 -25.61 -5.60
C GLY A 269 19.36 -25.08 -5.83
N LEU A 270 19.53 -23.97 -6.54
CA LEU A 270 20.84 -23.36 -6.74
C LEU A 270 21.16 -22.33 -5.65
N ALA A 271 22.44 -22.22 -5.29
CA ALA A 271 22.91 -21.21 -4.36
C ALA A 271 22.99 -19.85 -5.06
N THR A 272 22.39 -18.86 -4.42
CA THR A 272 22.31 -17.48 -4.93
C THR A 272 22.45 -16.48 -3.77
N GLN A 273 22.91 -15.29 -4.12
CA GLN A 273 23.00 -14.12 -3.26
C GLN A 273 22.15 -13.00 -3.84
N ALA A 274 21.59 -12.15 -2.99
CA ALA A 274 20.87 -10.98 -3.45
C ALA A 274 21.35 -9.71 -2.71
N SER A 275 21.23 -8.58 -3.39
CA SER A 275 21.55 -7.27 -2.83
C SER A 275 20.70 -6.17 -3.45
N PHE A 276 20.53 -5.07 -2.71
CA PHE A 276 20.11 -3.80 -3.27
C PHE A 276 21.33 -2.88 -3.37
N ALA A 277 21.42 -2.12 -4.46
CA ALA A 277 22.52 -1.20 -4.67
C ALA A 277 22.05 0.10 -5.31
N GLU A 278 22.68 1.20 -4.97
CA GLU A 278 22.53 2.47 -5.66
C GLU A 278 23.36 2.44 -6.96
N ALA A 279 22.70 2.67 -8.08
CA ALA A 279 23.31 2.64 -9.42
C ALA A 279 23.44 4.05 -10.03
N GLY A 280 23.60 5.06 -9.19
CA GLY A 280 23.67 6.48 -9.51
C GLY A 280 22.52 7.25 -8.86
N ARG A 281 22.51 8.58 -9.03
CA ARG A 281 21.51 9.45 -8.38
C ARG A 281 20.07 8.98 -8.67
N ASP A 282 19.30 8.74 -7.59
CA ASP A 282 17.90 8.28 -7.65
C ASP A 282 17.70 6.95 -8.41
N ARG A 283 18.77 6.21 -8.69
CA ARG A 283 18.72 4.91 -9.42
C ARG A 283 19.17 3.79 -8.50
N TYR A 284 18.39 2.74 -8.45
CA TYR A 284 18.60 1.58 -7.59
C TYR A 284 18.52 0.30 -8.38
N ALA A 285 19.27 -0.70 -7.95
CA ALA A 285 19.30 -2.01 -8.55
C ALA A 285 18.96 -3.09 -7.52
N ALA A 286 18.10 -4.03 -7.89
CA ALA A 286 17.96 -5.30 -7.21
C ALA A 286 18.76 -6.34 -8.00
N VAL A 287 19.71 -6.98 -7.35
CA VAL A 287 20.67 -7.90 -7.97
C VAL A 287 20.48 -9.31 -7.42
N LEU A 288 20.35 -10.26 -8.32
CA LEU A 288 20.38 -11.70 -8.05
C LEU A 288 21.62 -12.30 -8.68
N LEU A 289 22.49 -12.89 -7.88
CA LEU A 289 23.79 -13.40 -8.32
C LEU A 289 23.94 -14.86 -7.92
N TYR A 290 24.15 -15.74 -8.92
CA TYR A 290 24.43 -17.16 -8.68
C TYR A 290 25.88 -17.37 -8.23
N ASP A 291 26.14 -18.50 -7.62
CA ASP A 291 27.50 -18.88 -7.28
C ASP A 291 28.37 -19.13 -8.51
N THR A 292 29.69 -19.10 -8.30
CA THR A 292 30.64 -19.30 -9.36
C THR A 292 30.56 -20.71 -9.94
N VAL A 293 30.43 -20.80 -11.26
CA VAL A 293 30.48 -22.04 -12.01
C VAL A 293 31.73 -22.07 -12.89
N THR A 294 32.44 -23.18 -12.86
CA THR A 294 33.57 -23.45 -13.78
C THR A 294 33.05 -24.17 -15.00
N VAL A 295 33.32 -23.61 -16.19
CA VAL A 295 32.89 -24.16 -17.48
C VAL A 295 34.13 -24.68 -18.23
N PRO A 296 34.36 -26.00 -18.28
CA PRO A 296 35.46 -26.60 -19.03
C PRO A 296 35.35 -26.34 -20.53
N GLU A 297 36.45 -26.55 -21.23
CA GLU A 297 36.48 -26.55 -22.69
C GLU A 297 35.46 -27.53 -23.29
N GLY A 298 34.75 -27.09 -24.33
CA GLY A 298 33.73 -27.86 -25.03
C GLY A 298 32.42 -28.04 -24.26
N GLN A 299 32.30 -27.51 -23.03
CA GLN A 299 31.09 -27.66 -22.22
C GLN A 299 30.16 -26.46 -22.34
N MET A 300 28.87 -26.73 -22.08
CA MET A 300 27.82 -25.73 -21.98
C MET A 300 27.18 -25.79 -20.58
N VAL A 301 26.89 -24.64 -20.03
CA VAL A 301 26.10 -24.52 -18.81
C VAL A 301 24.82 -23.74 -19.09
N THR A 302 23.76 -24.06 -18.32
CA THR A 302 22.44 -23.47 -18.48
C THR A 302 21.88 -23.09 -17.11
N TYR A 303 21.34 -21.87 -16.99
CA TYR A 303 20.67 -21.36 -15.81
C TYR A 303 19.31 -20.79 -16.22
N THR A 304 18.30 -21.05 -15.42
CA THR A 304 16.95 -20.52 -15.65
C THR A 304 16.53 -19.66 -14.49
N SER A 305 16.24 -18.39 -14.76
CA SER A 305 15.64 -17.45 -13.80
C SER A 305 14.26 -17.06 -14.29
N ARG A 306 13.39 -16.62 -13.38
CA ARG A 306 12.11 -16.02 -13.75
C ARG A 306 12.12 -14.54 -13.40
N LEU A 307 11.47 -13.74 -14.23
CA LEU A 307 11.21 -12.32 -14.02
C LEU A 307 9.70 -12.11 -13.96
N PHE A 308 9.20 -11.74 -12.80
CA PHE A 308 7.85 -11.23 -12.68
C PHE A 308 7.86 -9.73 -12.96
N ALA A 309 6.96 -9.25 -13.82
CA ALA A 309 6.78 -7.83 -14.11
C ALA A 309 5.31 -7.54 -14.37
N GLY A 310 4.55 -7.24 -13.30
CA GLY A 310 3.10 -7.19 -13.43
C GLY A 310 2.34 -6.63 -12.24
N ALA A 311 1.04 -6.85 -12.31
CA ALA A 311 0.07 -6.49 -11.30
C ALA A 311 0.11 -7.47 -10.11
N LYS A 312 -0.05 -6.95 -8.88
CA LYS A 312 -0.15 -7.78 -7.67
C LYS A 312 -1.57 -8.30 -7.49
N GLU A 313 -2.05 -9.04 -8.48
CA GLU A 313 -3.34 -9.73 -8.41
C GLU A 313 -3.24 -10.93 -7.48
N SER A 314 -4.08 -10.95 -6.44
CA SER A 314 -3.97 -11.94 -5.38
C SER A 314 -4.10 -13.39 -5.88
N ASN A 315 -4.94 -13.63 -6.88
CA ASN A 315 -5.12 -14.96 -7.47
C ASN A 315 -3.91 -15.37 -8.30
N VAL A 316 -3.34 -14.46 -9.10
CA VAL A 316 -2.16 -14.69 -9.95
C VAL A 316 -0.92 -14.99 -9.09
N LEU A 317 -0.67 -14.16 -8.06
CA LEU A 317 0.46 -14.40 -7.16
C LEU A 317 0.37 -15.74 -6.42
N ARG A 318 -0.83 -16.18 -6.08
CA ARG A 318 -1.07 -17.50 -5.46
C ARG A 318 -0.91 -18.66 -6.43
N ALA A 319 -1.30 -18.48 -7.69
CA ALA A 319 -1.04 -19.48 -8.72
C ALA A 319 0.47 -19.71 -8.84
N TYR A 320 1.27 -18.65 -8.93
CA TYR A 320 2.73 -18.75 -8.94
C TYR A 320 3.31 -19.34 -7.64
N GLU A 321 2.70 -19.04 -6.49
CA GLU A 321 3.11 -19.67 -5.22
C GLU A 321 2.86 -21.20 -5.26
N ALA A 322 1.74 -21.63 -5.83
CA ALA A 322 1.44 -23.05 -6.02
C ALA A 322 2.40 -23.73 -7.03
N GLU A 323 2.92 -22.99 -7.99
CA GLU A 323 3.96 -23.43 -8.95
C GLU A 323 5.39 -23.38 -8.37
N GLY A 324 5.53 -23.08 -7.08
CA GLY A 324 6.79 -23.15 -6.35
C GLY A 324 7.55 -21.83 -6.18
N VAL A 325 6.96 -20.67 -6.46
CA VAL A 325 7.53 -19.38 -6.05
C VAL A 325 7.20 -19.12 -4.57
N ALA A 326 8.18 -19.31 -3.71
CA ALA A 326 7.99 -19.28 -2.28
C ALA A 326 7.38 -17.95 -1.79
N ARG A 327 6.28 -18.03 -1.02
CA ARG A 327 5.65 -16.88 -0.36
C ARG A 327 5.26 -15.72 -1.29
N PHE A 328 4.99 -16.00 -2.58
CA PHE A 328 4.72 -14.95 -3.55
C PHE A 328 3.42 -14.18 -3.28
N GLY A 329 2.40 -14.86 -2.75
CA GLY A 329 1.17 -14.22 -2.29
C GLY A 329 1.36 -13.24 -1.12
N LEU A 330 2.53 -13.28 -0.42
CA LEU A 330 2.88 -12.31 0.61
C LEU A 330 3.50 -11.02 0.07
N ALA A 331 3.74 -10.90 -1.23
CA ALA A 331 4.13 -9.63 -1.87
C ALA A 331 3.05 -8.54 -1.71
N ILE A 332 1.81 -8.94 -1.40
CA ILE A 332 0.76 -8.02 -0.91
C ILE A 332 0.89 -7.93 0.61
N ASP A 333 1.32 -6.76 1.10
CA ASP A 333 1.47 -6.50 2.53
C ASP A 333 0.13 -6.30 3.23
N TRP A 334 -0.54 -7.39 3.60
CA TRP A 334 -1.78 -7.33 4.40
C TRP A 334 -1.59 -6.82 5.83
N GLY A 335 -0.35 -6.58 6.27
CA GLY A 335 0.01 -6.10 7.59
C GLY A 335 -0.24 -7.10 8.72
N TRP A 336 -0.15 -6.61 9.95
CA TRP A 336 -0.29 -7.43 11.18
C TRP A 336 -1.65 -8.12 11.30
N PHE A 337 -2.70 -7.53 10.74
CA PHE A 337 -4.06 -8.09 10.78
C PHE A 337 -4.39 -8.97 9.56
N ARG A 338 -3.38 -9.57 8.91
CA ARG A 338 -3.56 -10.46 7.76
C ARG A 338 -4.63 -11.52 8.00
N PHE A 339 -4.67 -12.10 9.22
CA PHE A 339 -5.66 -13.12 9.59
C PHE A 339 -7.11 -12.63 9.57
N ILE A 340 -7.33 -11.30 9.58
CA ILE A 340 -8.64 -10.65 9.35
C ILE A 340 -8.73 -10.12 7.91
N ALA A 341 -7.67 -9.47 7.42
CA ALA A 341 -7.67 -8.81 6.12
C ALA A 341 -7.90 -9.80 4.97
N TRP A 342 -7.21 -10.94 4.99
CA TRP A 342 -7.34 -11.93 3.94
C TRP A 342 -8.76 -12.55 3.85
N PRO A 343 -9.41 -13.02 4.93
CA PRO A 343 -10.80 -13.45 4.86
C PRO A 343 -11.76 -12.35 4.42
N MET A 344 -11.50 -11.08 4.79
CA MET A 344 -12.31 -9.95 4.34
C MET A 344 -12.15 -9.70 2.84
N TRP A 345 -10.92 -9.74 2.30
CA TRP A 345 -10.67 -9.66 0.87
C TRP A 345 -11.36 -10.80 0.12
N TRP A 346 -11.21 -12.04 0.59
CA TRP A 346 -11.85 -13.22 0.00
C TRP A 346 -13.37 -13.07 -0.03
N LEU A 347 -13.96 -12.64 1.09
CA LEU A 347 -15.41 -12.42 1.17
C LEU A 347 -15.84 -11.27 0.26
N LEU A 348 -15.09 -10.17 0.21
CA LEU A 348 -15.39 -9.02 -0.62
C LEU A 348 -15.40 -9.37 -2.12
N THR A 349 -14.40 -10.14 -2.59
CA THR A 349 -14.35 -10.60 -3.99
C THR A 349 -15.49 -11.56 -4.33
N HIS A 350 -15.87 -12.46 -3.42
CA HIS A 350 -17.02 -13.34 -3.62
C HIS A 350 -18.34 -12.55 -3.66
N LEU A 351 -18.51 -11.57 -2.79
CA LEU A 351 -19.66 -10.67 -2.81
C LEU A 351 -19.69 -9.84 -4.09
N PHE A 352 -18.55 -9.35 -4.56
CA PHE A 352 -18.47 -8.66 -5.85
C PHE A 352 -18.94 -9.55 -7.01
N ASN A 353 -18.47 -10.79 -7.08
CA ASN A 353 -18.90 -11.76 -8.10
C ASN A 353 -20.40 -12.03 -8.06
N LEU A 354 -21.04 -11.91 -6.88
CA LEU A 354 -22.46 -12.09 -6.71
C LEU A 354 -23.28 -10.86 -7.12
N VAL A 355 -22.84 -9.65 -6.74
CA VAL A 355 -23.62 -8.41 -6.91
C VAL A 355 -23.16 -7.54 -8.08
N GLY A 356 -21.98 -7.80 -8.67
CA GLY A 356 -21.44 -7.10 -9.82
C GLY A 356 -21.02 -5.65 -9.58
N ASN A 357 -20.89 -5.22 -8.30
CA ASN A 357 -20.47 -3.86 -7.95
C ASN A 357 -19.73 -3.85 -6.61
N PHE A 358 -18.49 -3.34 -6.58
CA PHE A 358 -17.67 -3.32 -5.36
C PHE A 358 -18.23 -2.46 -4.24
N GLY A 359 -18.89 -1.34 -4.55
CA GLY A 359 -19.54 -0.52 -3.51
C GLY A 359 -20.68 -1.26 -2.82
N LEU A 360 -21.50 -2.00 -3.56
CA LEU A 360 -22.51 -2.89 -2.98
C LEU A 360 -21.88 -4.05 -2.20
N ALA A 361 -20.79 -4.61 -2.70
CA ALA A 361 -20.05 -5.65 -1.99
C ALA A 361 -19.50 -5.15 -0.64
N ILE A 362 -18.99 -3.91 -0.57
CA ILE A 362 -18.55 -3.25 0.68
C ILE A 362 -19.73 -3.09 1.65
N ILE A 363 -20.90 -2.69 1.17
CA ILE A 363 -22.12 -2.57 1.98
C ILE A 363 -22.54 -3.94 2.53
N CYS A 364 -22.58 -4.96 1.68
CA CYS A 364 -22.89 -6.34 2.09
C CYS A 364 -21.87 -6.88 3.11
N LEU A 365 -20.59 -6.69 2.85
CA LEU A 365 -19.50 -7.04 3.79
C LEU A 365 -19.73 -6.36 5.14
N THR A 366 -20.05 -5.07 5.15
CA THR A 366 -20.32 -4.31 6.37
C THR A 366 -21.49 -4.89 7.15
N ILE A 367 -22.57 -5.27 6.48
CA ILE A 367 -23.74 -5.90 7.09
C ILE A 367 -23.35 -7.24 7.73
N ILE A 368 -22.60 -8.08 7.02
CA ILE A 368 -22.14 -9.39 7.52
C ILE A 368 -21.23 -9.22 8.75
N VAL A 369 -20.23 -8.34 8.69
CA VAL A 369 -19.35 -8.05 9.82
C VAL A 369 -20.16 -7.55 11.02
N ARG A 370 -21.13 -6.64 10.81
CA ARG A 370 -22.00 -6.12 11.87
C ARG A 370 -22.92 -7.20 12.44
N ALA A 371 -23.40 -8.13 11.63
CA ALA A 371 -24.21 -9.26 12.09
C ALA A 371 -23.38 -10.21 12.97
N ILE A 372 -22.15 -10.54 12.58
CA ILE A 372 -21.22 -11.35 13.39
C ILE A 372 -20.91 -10.66 14.72
N MET A 373 -20.75 -9.33 14.70
CA MET A 373 -20.44 -8.51 15.88
C MET A 373 -21.66 -8.21 16.76
N PHE A 374 -22.87 -8.54 16.31
CA PHE A 374 -24.11 -8.18 17.00
C PHE A 374 -24.21 -8.70 18.44
N PRO A 375 -23.83 -9.94 18.80
CA PRO A 375 -23.86 -10.42 20.19
C PRO A 375 -22.96 -9.59 21.14
N ILE A 376 -21.82 -9.14 20.62
CA ILE A 376 -20.89 -8.28 21.38
C ILE A 376 -21.51 -6.90 21.58
N ALA A 377 -22.11 -6.34 20.51
CA ALA A 377 -22.82 -5.06 20.58
C ALA A 377 -23.98 -5.11 21.59
N GLN A 378 -24.75 -6.21 21.66
CA GLN A 378 -25.81 -6.35 22.68
C GLN A 378 -25.27 -6.26 24.11
N LYS A 379 -24.17 -6.97 24.43
CA LYS A 379 -23.57 -6.90 25.77
C LYS A 379 -23.06 -5.50 26.10
N GLN A 380 -22.49 -4.80 25.11
CA GLN A 380 -22.04 -3.42 25.26
C GLN A 380 -23.23 -2.49 25.57
N PHE A 381 -24.31 -2.57 24.81
CA PHE A 381 -25.49 -1.75 25.03
C PHE A 381 -26.14 -2.00 26.38
N ALA A 382 -26.17 -3.25 26.85
CA ALA A 382 -26.62 -3.59 28.20
C ALA A 382 -25.74 -2.88 29.28
N SER A 383 -24.42 -2.90 29.11
CA SER A 383 -23.50 -2.21 30.01
C SER A 383 -23.66 -0.68 29.96
N MET A 384 -23.82 -0.10 28.77
CA MET A 384 -24.09 1.34 28.60
C MET A 384 -25.44 1.73 29.22
N ALA A 385 -26.46 0.87 29.13
CA ALA A 385 -27.74 1.06 29.79
C ALA A 385 -27.60 1.12 31.32
N ALA A 386 -26.85 0.17 31.89
CA ALA A 386 -26.56 0.14 33.32
C ALA A 386 -25.78 1.40 33.76
N MET A 387 -24.80 1.83 32.96
CA MET A 387 -24.05 3.08 33.21
C MET A 387 -24.95 4.32 33.22
N ARG A 388 -25.93 4.40 32.30
CA ARG A 388 -26.93 5.49 32.31
C ARG A 388 -27.77 5.50 33.56
N ALA A 389 -28.18 4.35 34.06
CA ALA A 389 -29.02 4.25 35.26
C ALA A 389 -28.32 4.80 36.52
N VAL A 390 -26.99 4.70 36.61
CA VAL A 390 -26.22 5.21 37.75
C VAL A 390 -25.69 6.63 37.53
N GLN A 391 -25.88 7.23 36.36
CA GLN A 391 -25.40 8.57 36.04
C GLN A 391 -25.83 9.66 37.05
N PRO A 392 -27.09 9.68 37.60
CA PRO A 392 -27.48 10.62 38.64
C PRO A 392 -26.67 10.48 39.93
N LYS A 393 -26.39 9.21 40.33
CA LYS A 393 -25.56 8.92 41.53
C LYS A 393 -24.12 9.38 41.32
N MET A 394 -23.59 9.22 40.12
CA MET A 394 -22.25 9.67 39.76
C MET A 394 -22.12 11.19 39.78
N LYS A 395 -23.12 11.93 39.27
CA LYS A 395 -23.15 13.39 39.35
C LYS A 395 -23.19 13.88 40.78
N ALA A 396 -24.03 13.28 41.64
CA ALA A 396 -24.10 13.62 43.07
C ALA A 396 -22.75 13.36 43.78
N LEU A 397 -22.02 12.31 43.44
CA LEU A 397 -20.67 12.07 43.95
C LEU A 397 -19.67 13.13 43.47
N GLN A 398 -19.70 13.50 42.19
CA GLN A 398 -18.84 14.53 41.63
C GLN A 398 -19.08 15.91 42.28
N GLU A 399 -20.32 16.26 42.54
CA GLU A 399 -20.66 17.51 43.24
C GLU A 399 -20.20 17.46 44.70
N ARG A 400 -20.38 16.32 45.38
CA ARG A 400 -20.03 16.16 46.79
C ARG A 400 -18.52 16.16 47.05
N TYR A 401 -17.72 15.58 46.15
CA TYR A 401 -16.28 15.43 46.31
C TYR A 401 -15.49 16.25 45.26
N LYS A 402 -16.05 17.39 44.85
CA LYS A 402 -15.48 18.25 43.78
C LYS A 402 -14.04 18.69 44.06
N ASP A 403 -13.72 18.94 45.34
CA ASP A 403 -12.43 19.45 45.79
C ASP A 403 -11.47 18.33 46.27
N ASP A 404 -11.95 17.10 46.38
CA ASP A 404 -11.15 15.94 46.81
C ASP A 404 -11.16 14.85 45.72
N LYS A 405 -10.24 14.97 44.73
CA LYS A 405 -10.12 14.04 43.63
C LYS A 405 -9.79 12.60 44.04
N PRO A 406 -8.86 12.33 44.99
CA PRO A 406 -8.60 10.99 45.47
C PRO A 406 -9.84 10.31 46.05
N GLN A 407 -10.59 10.99 46.89
CA GLN A 407 -11.81 10.48 47.53
C GLN A 407 -12.92 10.29 46.48
N LEU A 408 -13.04 11.19 45.49
CA LEU A 408 -13.95 11.01 44.36
C LEU A 408 -13.67 9.72 43.60
N GLN A 409 -12.41 9.44 43.26
CA GLN A 409 -12.02 8.20 42.56
C GLN A 409 -12.37 6.96 43.38
N GLN A 410 -12.11 6.95 44.67
CA GLN A 410 -12.47 5.87 45.57
C GLN A 410 -13.97 5.59 45.60
N GLN A 411 -14.78 6.64 45.77
CA GLN A 411 -16.23 6.52 45.83
C GLN A 411 -16.84 6.13 44.48
N MET A 412 -16.27 6.58 43.38
CA MET A 412 -16.66 6.17 42.04
C MET A 412 -16.33 4.67 41.80
N ALA A 413 -15.15 4.20 42.20
CA ALA A 413 -14.77 2.80 42.12
C ALA A 413 -15.69 1.92 42.97
N LYS A 414 -16.06 2.38 44.20
CA LYS A 414 -17.01 1.70 45.06
C LYS A 414 -18.39 1.62 44.41
N LEU A 415 -18.91 2.74 43.87
CA LEU A 415 -20.19 2.76 43.17
C LEU A 415 -20.24 1.77 41.99
N TYR A 416 -19.18 1.69 41.17
CA TYR A 416 -19.11 0.72 40.07
C TYR A 416 -19.13 -0.73 40.58
N LYS A 417 -18.43 -1.01 41.68
CA LYS A 417 -18.40 -2.33 42.29
C LYS A 417 -19.77 -2.72 42.87
N ASP A 418 -20.42 -1.80 43.61
CA ASP A 418 -21.70 -2.03 44.26
C ASP A 418 -22.84 -2.24 43.22
N GLU A 419 -22.83 -1.46 42.14
CA GLU A 419 -23.79 -1.57 41.05
C GLU A 419 -23.41 -2.63 40.00
N LYS A 420 -22.29 -3.36 40.19
CA LYS A 420 -21.76 -4.41 39.27
C LYS A 420 -21.58 -3.90 37.84
N ILE A 421 -21.13 -2.66 37.65
CA ILE A 421 -20.92 -2.02 36.36
C ILE A 421 -19.44 -2.06 36.01
N ASN A 422 -19.14 -2.51 34.79
CA ASN A 422 -17.79 -2.42 34.25
C ASN A 422 -17.68 -1.21 33.31
N PRO A 423 -16.96 -0.13 33.70
CA PRO A 423 -16.81 1.06 32.87
C PRO A 423 -16.06 0.78 31.57
N LEU A 424 -15.19 -0.25 31.52
CA LEU A 424 -14.44 -0.64 30.33
C LEU A 424 -15.30 -1.35 29.28
N ALA A 425 -16.48 -1.88 29.65
CA ALA A 425 -17.36 -2.54 28.72
C ALA A 425 -17.90 -1.58 27.64
N GLY A 426 -17.96 -0.28 27.93
CA GLY A 426 -18.38 0.76 26.97
C GLY A 426 -17.35 1.02 25.86
N CYS A 427 -16.05 0.81 26.11
CA CYS A 427 -14.99 1.02 25.12
C CYS A 427 -14.58 -0.27 24.39
N LEU A 428 -15.05 -1.46 24.82
CA LEU A 428 -14.71 -2.75 24.22
C LEU A 428 -14.91 -2.78 22.69
N PRO A 429 -15.97 -2.21 22.10
CA PRO A 429 -16.13 -2.21 20.65
C PRO A 429 -15.09 -1.40 19.91
N ILE A 430 -14.54 -0.35 20.51
CA ILE A 430 -13.47 0.42 19.88
C ILE A 430 -12.23 -0.46 19.72
N PHE A 431 -11.86 -1.21 20.75
CA PHE A 431 -10.73 -2.15 20.68
C PHE A 431 -10.92 -3.24 19.62
N LEU A 432 -12.15 -3.71 19.45
CA LEU A 432 -12.47 -4.72 18.46
C LEU A 432 -12.61 -4.12 17.04
N GLN A 433 -13.08 -2.87 16.94
CA GLN A 433 -13.23 -2.14 15.68
C GLN A 433 -11.89 -1.76 15.05
N ILE A 434 -10.87 -1.44 15.87
CA ILE A 434 -9.55 -1.01 15.37
C ILE A 434 -8.91 -2.07 14.45
N PRO A 435 -8.77 -3.35 14.84
CA PRO A 435 -8.26 -4.38 13.94
C PRO A 435 -9.07 -4.56 12.66
N ILE A 436 -10.40 -4.51 12.76
CA ILE A 436 -11.30 -4.62 11.60
C ILE A 436 -11.12 -3.43 10.66
N PHE A 437 -10.99 -2.22 11.21
CA PHE A 437 -10.76 -1.01 10.43
C PHE A 437 -9.42 -1.07 9.68
N PHE A 438 -8.33 -1.41 10.37
CA PHE A 438 -7.02 -1.53 9.73
C PHE A 438 -6.97 -2.65 8.70
N ALA A 439 -7.60 -3.80 8.98
CA ALA A 439 -7.69 -4.88 8.02
C ALA A 439 -8.45 -4.44 6.75
N LEU A 440 -9.60 -3.80 6.92
CA LEU A 440 -10.38 -3.32 5.79
C LEU A 440 -9.67 -2.19 5.04
N TYR A 441 -9.02 -1.26 5.75
CA TYR A 441 -8.19 -0.22 5.13
C TYR A 441 -7.14 -0.84 4.20
N LYS A 442 -6.40 -1.84 4.68
CA LYS A 442 -5.43 -2.58 3.86
C LYS A 442 -6.09 -3.27 2.65
N VAL A 443 -7.24 -3.91 2.85
CA VAL A 443 -7.98 -4.56 1.76
C VAL A 443 -8.39 -3.55 0.68
N LEU A 444 -9.00 -2.44 1.07
CA LEU A 444 -9.51 -1.44 0.13
C LEU A 444 -8.39 -0.65 -0.56
N LEU A 445 -7.21 -0.55 0.06
CA LEU A 445 -6.07 0.15 -0.52
C LEU A 445 -5.22 -0.73 -1.43
N LEU A 446 -5.08 -2.02 -1.10
CA LEU A 446 -4.13 -2.92 -1.77
C LEU A 446 -4.78 -3.86 -2.79
N ALA A 447 -6.10 -4.06 -2.72
CA ALA A 447 -6.80 -4.90 -3.68
C ALA A 447 -6.85 -4.21 -5.05
N ILE A 448 -6.00 -4.66 -5.97
CA ILE A 448 -5.94 -4.13 -7.34
C ILE A 448 -7.27 -4.34 -8.08
N GLU A 449 -8.01 -5.36 -7.71
CA GLU A 449 -9.34 -5.68 -8.26
C GLU A 449 -10.37 -4.56 -8.00
N MET A 450 -10.12 -3.72 -6.99
CA MET A 450 -10.97 -2.55 -6.69
C MET A 450 -10.51 -1.26 -7.36
N ARG A 451 -9.31 -1.28 -7.94
CA ARG A 451 -8.74 -0.10 -8.55
C ARG A 451 -9.58 0.30 -9.78
N HIS A 452 -10.02 1.57 -9.80
CA HIS A 452 -10.86 2.16 -10.85
C HIS A 452 -12.28 1.56 -10.94
N GLU A 453 -12.71 0.80 -9.93
CA GLU A 453 -14.09 0.29 -9.90
C GLU A 453 -15.08 1.38 -9.45
N PRO A 454 -16.13 1.61 -10.24
CA PRO A 454 -17.11 2.65 -9.95
C PRO A 454 -18.14 2.21 -8.92
N PHE A 455 -18.71 3.20 -8.24
CA PHE A 455 -19.96 3.07 -7.51
C PHE A 455 -21.03 3.95 -8.17
N TYR A 456 -22.16 4.15 -7.52
CA TYR A 456 -23.22 4.98 -8.07
C TYR A 456 -22.94 6.48 -7.96
N LEU A 457 -23.69 7.27 -8.72
CA LEU A 457 -23.68 8.74 -8.77
C LEU A 457 -22.31 9.29 -9.24
N TRP A 458 -21.62 10.05 -8.42
CA TRP A 458 -20.38 10.72 -8.75
C TRP A 458 -19.11 9.90 -8.46
N ILE A 459 -19.22 8.77 -7.77
CA ILE A 459 -18.07 7.95 -7.37
C ILE A 459 -17.68 7.07 -8.57
N LYS A 460 -16.62 7.49 -9.27
CA LYS A 460 -16.07 6.77 -10.44
C LYS A 460 -14.97 5.79 -10.07
N ASP A 461 -14.38 5.94 -8.88
CA ASP A 461 -13.29 5.13 -8.38
C ASP A 461 -13.39 4.99 -6.86
N LEU A 462 -13.63 3.77 -6.39
CA LEU A 462 -13.71 3.45 -4.96
C LEU A 462 -12.34 3.44 -4.26
N SER A 463 -11.26 3.29 -5.02
CA SER A 463 -9.88 3.30 -4.51
C SER A 463 -9.29 4.70 -4.39
N ALA A 464 -9.91 5.70 -5.01
CA ALA A 464 -9.50 7.10 -4.97
C ALA A 464 -10.29 7.91 -3.95
N PRO A 465 -9.79 9.08 -3.52
CA PRO A 465 -10.56 10.05 -2.73
C PRO A 465 -11.82 10.52 -3.45
N ASP A 466 -12.82 10.95 -2.68
CA ASP A 466 -14.09 11.46 -3.22
C ASP A 466 -13.85 12.67 -4.16
N PRO A 467 -14.22 12.59 -5.45
CA PRO A 467 -14.04 13.67 -6.39
C PRO A 467 -15.01 14.84 -6.19
N ALA A 468 -16.15 14.64 -5.52
CA ALA A 468 -17.16 15.66 -5.28
C ALA A 468 -16.75 16.59 -4.12
N LYS A 469 -15.73 17.41 -4.34
CA LYS A 469 -15.21 18.35 -3.35
C LYS A 469 -16.17 19.53 -3.18
N ILE A 470 -16.49 19.91 -1.93
CA ILE A 470 -17.47 20.98 -1.64
C ILE A 470 -16.94 22.34 -2.05
N LEU A 471 -15.65 22.63 -1.79
CA LEU A 471 -15.06 23.96 -2.03
C LEU A 471 -14.99 24.35 -3.51
N ASN A 472 -14.90 23.37 -4.43
CA ASN A 472 -14.95 23.63 -5.87
C ASN A 472 -16.35 23.40 -6.47
N LEU A 473 -17.40 23.46 -5.63
CA LEU A 473 -18.79 23.22 -6.01
C LEU A 473 -18.97 21.91 -6.78
N PHE A 474 -18.44 20.82 -6.20
CA PHE A 474 -18.53 19.46 -6.78
C PHE A 474 -17.83 19.31 -8.15
N GLY A 475 -16.78 20.10 -8.38
CA GLY A 475 -16.03 20.08 -9.64
C GLY A 475 -16.52 21.08 -10.70
N LEU A 476 -17.48 21.93 -10.37
CA LEU A 476 -17.95 23.01 -11.27
C LEU A 476 -16.94 24.15 -11.41
N LEU A 477 -16.10 24.38 -10.41
CA LEU A 477 -15.05 25.39 -10.47
C LEU A 477 -13.73 24.75 -10.90
N PRO A 478 -12.96 25.38 -11.82
CA PRO A 478 -11.77 24.80 -12.42
C PRO A 478 -10.52 24.96 -11.53
N PHE A 479 -10.64 24.70 -10.23
CA PHE A 479 -9.48 24.67 -9.33
C PHE A 479 -9.55 23.47 -8.40
N ASP A 480 -8.38 22.96 -8.01
CA ASP A 480 -8.26 21.85 -7.05
C ASP A 480 -7.97 22.43 -5.66
N PRO A 481 -8.89 22.25 -4.66
CA PRO A 481 -8.64 22.70 -3.31
C PRO A 481 -7.38 22.06 -2.73
N PRO A 482 -6.60 22.77 -1.90
CA PRO A 482 -5.47 22.19 -1.17
C PRO A 482 -5.88 20.92 -0.42
N GLY A 483 -5.00 19.92 -0.31
CA GLY A 483 -5.33 18.57 0.16
C GLY A 483 -6.19 18.51 1.44
N PHE A 484 -5.89 19.32 2.45
CA PHE A 484 -6.65 19.38 3.71
C PHE A 484 -8.02 20.10 3.61
N LEU A 485 -8.24 20.90 2.55
CA LEU A 485 -9.52 21.57 2.24
C LEU A 485 -10.31 20.83 1.15
N GLY A 486 -9.75 19.79 0.58
CA GLY A 486 -10.39 18.93 -0.42
C GLY A 486 -11.46 18.01 0.16
N ILE A 487 -12.38 18.56 0.98
CA ILE A 487 -13.42 17.78 1.68
C ILE A 487 -14.48 17.37 0.67
N GLY A 488 -14.60 16.05 0.46
CA GLY A 488 -15.64 15.46 -0.36
C GLY A 488 -16.99 15.29 0.36
N VAL A 489 -18.04 15.05 -0.39
CA VAL A 489 -19.41 14.80 0.13
C VAL A 489 -19.43 13.62 1.10
N LEU A 490 -18.73 12.53 0.79
CA LEU A 490 -18.67 11.36 1.67
C LEU A 490 -18.06 11.69 3.03
N ALA A 491 -17.02 12.52 3.08
CA ALA A 491 -16.41 12.93 4.34
C ALA A 491 -17.39 13.72 5.20
N VAL A 492 -18.23 14.59 4.60
CA VAL A 492 -19.28 15.33 5.32
C VAL A 492 -20.37 14.39 5.82
N ILE A 493 -20.82 13.44 5.00
CA ILE A 493 -21.80 12.43 5.42
C ILE A 493 -21.23 11.59 6.58
N LEU A 494 -19.95 11.24 6.52
CA LEU A 494 -19.26 10.56 7.61
C LEU A 494 -19.31 11.39 8.91
N GLY A 495 -18.90 12.65 8.86
CA GLY A 495 -18.94 13.56 10.01
C GLY A 495 -20.35 13.69 10.60
N LEU A 496 -21.37 13.85 9.75
CA LEU A 496 -22.76 13.95 10.15
C LEU A 496 -23.28 12.66 10.80
N THR A 497 -23.00 11.49 10.21
CA THR A 497 -23.42 10.20 10.77
C THR A 497 -22.74 9.92 12.11
N MET A 498 -21.46 10.27 12.26
CA MET A 498 -20.73 10.17 13.52
C MET A 498 -21.29 11.13 14.58
N TRP A 499 -21.53 12.39 14.20
CA TRP A 499 -22.15 13.37 15.11
C TRP A 499 -23.51 12.87 15.61
N LEU A 500 -24.34 12.33 14.73
CA LEU A 500 -25.63 11.75 15.11
C LEU A 500 -25.45 10.56 16.07
N GLN A 501 -24.46 9.70 15.81
CA GLN A 501 -24.14 8.55 16.67
C GLN A 501 -23.70 9.01 18.07
N PHE A 502 -22.83 10.01 18.18
CA PHE A 502 -22.41 10.56 19.48
C PHE A 502 -23.55 11.25 20.21
N LYS A 503 -24.45 11.93 19.50
CA LYS A 503 -25.63 12.55 20.10
C LYS A 503 -26.61 11.54 20.71
N LEU A 504 -26.68 10.32 20.14
CA LEU A 504 -27.51 9.24 20.67
C LEU A 504 -26.83 8.44 21.78
N ASN A 505 -25.52 8.52 21.91
CA ASN A 505 -24.79 7.88 23.00
C ASN A 505 -25.05 8.60 24.34
N PRO A 506 -24.97 7.88 25.49
CA PRO A 506 -25.07 8.50 26.80
C PRO A 506 -24.00 9.61 26.93
N ALA A 507 -24.41 10.75 27.48
CA ALA A 507 -23.49 11.85 27.70
C ALA A 507 -22.30 11.39 28.57
N ALA A 508 -21.09 11.75 28.16
CA ALA A 508 -19.91 11.54 28.97
C ALA A 508 -20.07 12.28 30.31
N ILE A 509 -19.56 11.66 31.36
CA ILE A 509 -19.71 12.19 32.73
C ILE A 509 -18.78 13.38 32.92
N ASP A 510 -17.60 13.32 32.32
CA ASP A 510 -16.61 14.38 32.34
C ASP A 510 -16.92 15.43 31.26
N PRO A 511 -17.06 16.73 31.63
CA PRO A 511 -17.29 17.81 30.68
C PRO A 511 -16.21 17.92 29.59
N VAL A 512 -14.96 17.58 29.90
CA VAL A 512 -13.85 17.58 28.94
C VAL A 512 -14.05 16.46 27.91
N GLN A 513 -14.39 15.26 28.36
CA GLN A 513 -14.68 14.12 27.49
C GLN A 513 -15.89 14.41 26.59
N GLN A 514 -16.91 15.09 27.10
CA GLN A 514 -18.08 15.50 26.32
C GLN A 514 -17.70 16.49 25.20
N GLN A 515 -16.81 17.45 25.47
CA GLN A 515 -16.31 18.38 24.46
C GLN A 515 -15.48 17.67 23.39
N ILE A 516 -14.60 16.74 23.80
CA ILE A 516 -13.82 15.92 22.86
C ILE A 516 -14.75 15.15 21.93
N PHE A 517 -15.77 14.47 22.46
CA PHE A 517 -16.72 13.70 21.64
C PHE A 517 -17.58 14.58 20.72
N MET A 518 -17.83 15.84 21.07
CA MET A 518 -18.55 16.77 20.22
C MET A 518 -17.72 17.27 19.03
N ILE A 519 -16.40 17.43 19.22
CA ILE A 519 -15.47 17.94 18.20
C ILE A 519 -14.95 16.82 17.31
N MET A 520 -14.79 15.61 17.88
CA MET A 520 -14.19 14.45 17.20
C MET A 520 -14.78 14.13 15.81
N PRO A 521 -16.11 14.14 15.58
CA PRO A 521 -16.67 13.87 14.25
C PRO A 521 -16.18 14.85 13.19
N TRP A 522 -16.01 16.10 13.56
CA TRP A 522 -15.56 17.16 12.65
C TRP A 522 -14.05 17.03 12.37
N VAL A 523 -13.25 16.72 13.37
CA VAL A 523 -11.82 16.44 13.20
C VAL A 523 -11.63 15.23 12.28
N LEU A 524 -12.36 14.14 12.53
CA LEU A 524 -12.30 12.94 11.71
C LEU A 524 -12.80 13.18 10.27
N MET A 525 -13.76 14.04 10.05
CA MET A 525 -14.19 14.47 8.72
C MET A 525 -13.01 15.03 7.90
N PHE A 526 -12.20 15.92 8.49
CA PHE A 526 -11.01 16.48 7.84
C PHE A 526 -9.91 15.45 7.63
N VAL A 527 -9.63 14.64 8.66
CA VAL A 527 -8.59 13.61 8.60
C VAL A 527 -8.90 12.54 7.56
N MET A 528 -10.19 12.19 7.42
CA MET A 528 -10.62 11.14 6.51
C MET A 528 -10.91 11.62 5.08
N ALA A 529 -10.94 12.93 4.84
CA ALA A 529 -11.23 13.48 3.51
C ALA A 529 -10.28 12.98 2.39
N PRO A 530 -8.97 12.81 2.60
CA PRO A 530 -8.05 12.29 1.58
C PRO A 530 -8.09 10.76 1.39
N PHE A 531 -8.86 10.03 2.20
CA PHE A 531 -8.92 8.57 2.08
C PHE A 531 -9.85 8.12 0.96
N ALA A 532 -9.64 6.88 0.51
CA ALA A 532 -10.42 6.24 -0.55
C ALA A 532 -11.93 6.26 -0.27
N ALA A 533 -12.72 6.54 -1.31
CA ALA A 533 -14.19 6.62 -1.22
C ALA A 533 -14.82 5.32 -0.68
N GLY A 534 -14.26 4.15 -1.01
CA GLY A 534 -14.70 2.86 -0.49
C GLY A 534 -14.57 2.73 1.03
N LEU A 535 -13.52 3.29 1.63
CA LEU A 535 -13.34 3.29 3.08
C LEU A 535 -14.36 4.20 3.77
N LEU A 536 -14.63 5.37 3.21
CA LEU A 536 -15.68 6.27 3.70
C LEU A 536 -17.06 5.62 3.58
N LEU A 537 -17.35 4.95 2.47
CA LEU A 537 -18.60 4.22 2.25
C LEU A 537 -18.81 3.12 3.31
N TYR A 538 -17.76 2.33 3.59
CA TYR A 538 -17.79 1.36 4.70
C TYR A 538 -18.13 2.03 6.03
N TRP A 539 -17.44 3.11 6.37
CA TRP A 539 -17.63 3.73 7.68
C TRP A 539 -19.01 4.38 7.82
N ILE A 540 -19.49 5.06 6.77
CA ILE A 540 -20.84 5.62 6.72
C ILE A 540 -21.90 4.51 6.92
N THR A 541 -21.77 3.41 6.15
CA THR A 541 -22.67 2.25 6.26
C THR A 541 -22.63 1.66 7.67
N SER A 542 -21.44 1.50 8.23
CA SER A 542 -21.21 1.02 9.59
C SER A 542 -21.89 1.92 10.63
N ASN A 543 -21.80 3.26 10.49
CA ASN A 543 -22.46 4.22 11.39
C ASN A 543 -23.98 4.12 11.27
N ILE A 544 -24.54 4.06 10.06
CA ILE A 544 -25.97 3.92 9.82
C ILE A 544 -26.51 2.64 10.46
N LEU A 545 -25.81 1.51 10.26
CA LEU A 545 -26.19 0.23 10.88
C LEU A 545 -26.12 0.31 12.40
N THR A 546 -25.11 0.99 12.95
CA THR A 546 -24.97 1.22 14.40
C THR A 546 -26.15 2.02 14.94
N LEU A 547 -26.56 3.09 14.26
CA LEU A 547 -27.74 3.88 14.63
C LEU A 547 -29.01 3.04 14.65
N GLY A 548 -29.19 2.18 13.62
CA GLY A 548 -30.30 1.24 13.58
C GLY A 548 -30.27 0.22 14.73
N GLN A 549 -29.10 -0.37 15.00
CA GLN A 549 -28.89 -1.28 16.12
C GLN A 549 -29.14 -0.62 17.47
N GLN A 550 -28.67 0.61 17.66
CA GLN A 550 -28.92 1.38 18.88
C GLN A 550 -30.42 1.59 19.11
N LYS A 551 -31.13 2.07 18.10
CA LYS A 551 -32.57 2.29 18.18
C LYS A 551 -33.32 1.00 18.52
N TYR A 552 -32.97 -0.11 17.88
CA TYR A 552 -33.56 -1.43 18.14
C TYR A 552 -33.29 -1.89 19.59
N LEU A 553 -32.04 -1.81 20.05
CA LEU A 553 -31.68 -2.27 21.38
C LEU A 553 -32.27 -1.38 22.49
N TYR A 554 -32.35 -0.07 22.27
CA TYR A 554 -33.03 0.84 23.21
C TYR A 554 -34.53 0.53 23.33
N SER A 555 -35.19 0.17 22.24
CA SER A 555 -36.60 -0.20 22.28
C SER A 555 -36.89 -1.50 23.05
N LYS A 556 -35.89 -2.38 23.19
CA LYS A 556 -35.98 -3.66 23.91
C LYS A 556 -35.67 -3.58 25.40
N HIS A 557 -35.02 -2.49 25.87
CA HIS A 557 -34.67 -2.31 27.28
C HIS A 557 -35.65 -1.38 28.00
N PRO A 558 -36.55 -1.91 28.86
CA PRO A 558 -37.62 -1.12 29.52
C PRO A 558 -37.08 0.05 30.35
N GLN A 559 -35.93 -0.12 31.03
CA GLN A 559 -35.30 0.90 31.84
C GLN A 559 -34.82 2.13 31.03
N LEU A 560 -34.29 1.88 29.82
CA LEU A 560 -33.87 2.95 28.91
C LEU A 560 -35.04 3.66 28.25
N LYS A 561 -36.14 2.96 28.01
CA LYS A 561 -37.39 3.55 27.50
C LYS A 561 -37.99 4.49 28.50
N ALA A 562 -38.11 4.08 29.77
CA ALA A 562 -38.61 4.92 30.84
C ALA A 562 -37.74 6.18 31.08
N GLN A 563 -36.40 6.03 30.98
CA GLN A 563 -35.48 7.18 31.11
C GLN A 563 -35.59 8.13 29.92
N ALA A 564 -35.68 7.62 28.71
CA ALA A 564 -35.82 8.44 27.49
C ALA A 564 -37.16 9.21 27.47
N GLU A 565 -38.23 8.60 27.94
CA GLU A 565 -39.54 9.27 28.14
C GLU A 565 -39.47 10.38 29.18
N LYS A 566 -38.74 10.15 30.26
CA LYS A 566 -38.51 11.16 31.31
C LYS A 566 -37.66 12.34 30.81
N ASP A 567 -36.56 12.04 30.07
CA ASP A 567 -35.71 13.08 29.48
C ASP A 567 -36.45 13.88 28.39
N ALA A 568 -37.34 13.25 27.63
CA ALA A 568 -38.21 13.93 26.65
C ALA A 568 -39.21 14.89 27.36
N ALA A 569 -39.87 14.42 28.41
CA ALA A 569 -40.80 15.20 29.19
C ALA A 569 -40.11 16.42 29.88
N ASP A 570 -38.88 16.22 30.36
CA ASP A 570 -38.11 17.32 30.99
C ASP A 570 -37.65 18.36 29.96
N ARG A 571 -37.29 17.94 28.73
CA ARG A 571 -36.99 18.87 27.62
C ARG A 571 -38.22 19.65 27.17
N GLU A 572 -39.37 19.02 27.11
CA GLU A 572 -40.63 19.68 26.75
C GLU A 572 -41.07 20.71 27.82
N ARG A 573 -40.88 20.38 29.10
CA ARG A 573 -41.07 21.31 30.21
C ARG A 573 -40.10 22.48 30.17
N ALA A 574 -38.81 22.26 29.86
CA ALA A 574 -37.82 23.32 29.70
C ALA A 574 -38.15 24.24 28.52
N ALA A 575 -38.50 23.67 27.35
CA ALA A 575 -38.89 24.44 26.17
C ALA A 575 -40.20 25.25 26.37
N THR A 576 -41.10 24.76 27.22
CA THR A 576 -42.36 25.46 27.59
C THR A 576 -42.09 26.58 28.59
N ARG A 577 -41.05 26.45 29.40
CA ARG A 577 -40.62 27.46 30.36
C ARG A 577 -39.92 28.64 29.67
N ASP A 578 -39.07 28.37 28.69
CA ASP A 578 -38.38 29.39 27.86
C ASP A 578 -39.36 30.17 26.94
N LYS A 579 -40.50 29.57 26.57
CA LYS A 579 -41.56 30.28 25.83
C LYS A 579 -42.46 31.14 26.68
N LYS A 580 -42.41 30.98 28.01
CA LYS A 580 -43.22 31.78 28.97
C LYS A 580 -42.41 32.86 29.68
N ALA A 581 -41.08 32.87 29.54
CA ALA A 581 -40.18 33.92 29.96
C ALA A 581 -39.85 34.83 28.75
#